data_402bbe7eb96aad932b535e12ea90301a
#
_entry.id   402bbe7eb96aad932b535e12ea90301a
#
_cell.length_a   1.000
_cell.length_b   1.000
_cell.length_c   1.000
_cell.angle_alpha   90.00
_cell.angle_beta   90.00
_cell.angle_gamma   90.00
#
_symmetry.space_group_name_H-M   'P 1'
#
loop_
_entity.id
_entity.type
_entity.pdbx_description
1 polymer ?
#
loop_
_entity_poly.entity_id
_entity_poly.type
_entity_poly.pdbx_seq_one_letter_code
_entity_poly.pdbx_strand_id
1 'polypeptide(L)'
;EEIRYSMSVFKDKILLITGGTGSFGNAVLRRFLRSDIKEIRIFSRDEKKQDDMRHHLQAQYPEVASKVKFYIGNVREKQSVDIAMRGVDYVFSAAALKQVPSCEFFPMEATMTNVVGTNNVLLSAIEHGVKNVVVLSTDKAAYPINAMGISKALMEKVAIAKGRELGSGAATTICCTRYGNVMCSRGSVIPLWVEQMEQGKPITITDP
;
A
#
# COMPACT_ATOMS: atom_id res chain seq x y z
N GLU A 1 -20.25 -12.78 16.44
CA GLU A 1 -20.67 -13.16 15.05
C GLU A 1 -19.51 -12.87 14.12
N GLU A 2 -18.78 -13.91 13.71
CA GLU A 2 -17.81 -13.80 12.62
C GLU A 2 -18.57 -13.49 11.34
N ILE A 3 -18.35 -12.30 10.79
CA ILE A 3 -18.83 -11.96 9.45
C ILE A 3 -18.11 -12.90 8.48
N ARG A 4 -18.72 -14.01 8.14
CA ARG A 4 -18.30 -14.88 7.04
C ARG A 4 -18.55 -14.14 5.73
N TYR A 5 -17.66 -13.22 5.37
CA TYR A 5 -17.59 -12.78 4.00
C TYR A 5 -17.27 -14.00 3.14
N SER A 6 -18.14 -14.30 2.20
CA SER A 6 -17.89 -15.30 1.18
C SER A 6 -16.53 -14.97 0.51
N MET A 7 -15.49 -15.70 0.87
CA MET A 7 -14.13 -15.53 0.32
C MET A 7 -14.04 -15.93 -1.16
N SER A 8 -15.15 -16.38 -1.76
CA SER A 8 -15.24 -16.84 -3.15
C SER A 8 -14.76 -15.80 -4.19
N VAL A 9 -14.84 -14.49 -3.87
CA VAL A 9 -14.39 -13.41 -4.77
C VAL A 9 -12.88 -13.46 -5.02
N PHE A 10 -12.10 -13.96 -4.05
CA PHE A 10 -10.63 -14.05 -4.13
C PHE A 10 -10.12 -15.42 -4.50
N LYS A 11 -11.02 -16.40 -4.67
CA LYS A 11 -10.62 -17.76 -5.03
C LYS A 11 -9.85 -17.77 -6.35
N ASP A 12 -8.69 -18.41 -6.33
CA ASP A 12 -7.79 -18.55 -7.47
C ASP A 12 -7.26 -17.22 -8.06
N LYS A 13 -7.34 -16.11 -7.30
CA LYS A 13 -6.94 -14.76 -7.70
C LYS A 13 -5.52 -14.41 -7.26
N ILE A 14 -4.93 -13.46 -7.96
CA ILE A 14 -3.60 -12.90 -7.66
C ILE A 14 -3.78 -11.46 -7.18
N LEU A 15 -3.26 -11.19 -5.97
CA LEU A 15 -3.26 -9.86 -5.34
C LEU A 15 -1.86 -9.28 -5.34
N LEU A 16 -1.68 -8.07 -5.87
CA LEU A 16 -0.46 -7.27 -5.75
C LEU A 16 -0.61 -6.21 -4.67
N ILE A 17 0.39 -6.08 -3.80
CA ILE A 17 0.45 -5.05 -2.76
C ILE A 17 1.72 -4.25 -2.97
N THR A 18 1.61 -3.01 -3.48
CA THR A 18 2.76 -2.11 -3.54
C THR A 18 3.02 -1.52 -2.16
N GLY A 19 4.29 -1.32 -1.79
CA GLY A 19 4.62 -0.96 -0.41
C GLY A 19 4.30 -2.08 0.60
N GLY A 20 4.25 -3.33 0.13
CA GLY A 20 3.77 -4.49 0.86
C GLY A 20 4.54 -4.84 2.14
N THR A 21 5.77 -4.36 2.29
CA THR A 21 6.58 -4.53 3.52
C THR A 21 6.24 -3.52 4.63
N GLY A 22 5.33 -2.57 4.37
CA GLY A 22 4.84 -1.60 5.35
C GLY A 22 3.78 -2.19 6.30
N SER A 23 3.36 -1.39 7.30
CA SER A 23 2.34 -1.81 8.29
C SER A 23 1.03 -2.25 7.63
N PHE A 24 0.53 -1.46 6.65
CA PHE A 24 -0.68 -1.80 5.91
C PHE A 24 -0.50 -3.08 5.09
N GLY A 25 0.60 -3.19 4.34
CA GLY A 25 0.89 -4.38 3.52
C GLY A 25 0.94 -5.67 4.35
N ASN A 26 1.56 -5.61 5.53
CA ASN A 26 1.58 -6.73 6.47
C ASN A 26 0.18 -7.09 7.00
N ALA A 27 -0.67 -6.11 7.27
CA ALA A 27 -2.04 -6.35 7.73
C ALA A 27 -2.88 -7.02 6.63
N VAL A 28 -2.79 -6.51 5.40
CA VAL A 28 -3.46 -7.11 4.23
C VAL A 28 -2.93 -8.53 3.97
N LEU A 29 -1.61 -8.72 3.98
CA LEU A 29 -1.02 -10.05 3.81
C LEU A 29 -1.60 -11.05 4.83
N ARG A 30 -1.57 -10.73 6.12
CA ARG A 30 -2.12 -11.61 7.17
C ARG A 30 -3.61 -11.91 6.96
N ARG A 31 -4.39 -10.93 6.50
CA ARG A 31 -5.82 -11.11 6.22
C ARG A 31 -6.09 -12.12 5.12
N PHE A 32 -5.27 -12.11 4.06
CA PHE A 32 -5.48 -12.97 2.90
C PHE A 32 -4.66 -14.27 2.90
N LEU A 33 -3.63 -14.38 3.72
CA LEU A 33 -2.68 -15.49 3.70
C LEU A 33 -3.36 -16.86 3.82
N ARG A 34 -4.37 -16.99 4.70
CA ARG A 34 -5.12 -18.24 4.93
C ARG A 34 -6.41 -18.33 4.12
N SER A 35 -6.66 -17.40 3.21
CA SER A 35 -7.82 -17.46 2.32
C SER A 35 -7.58 -18.42 1.14
N ASP A 36 -8.58 -18.55 0.29
CA ASP A 36 -8.52 -19.30 -0.97
C ASP A 36 -7.83 -18.54 -2.12
N ILE A 37 -7.19 -17.42 -1.82
CA ILE A 37 -6.38 -16.69 -2.78
C ILE A 37 -5.24 -17.54 -3.31
N LYS A 38 -4.96 -17.43 -4.60
CA LYS A 38 -3.89 -18.22 -5.26
C LYS A 38 -2.51 -17.69 -4.93
N GLU A 39 -2.31 -16.38 -5.04
CA GLU A 39 -0.99 -15.75 -4.90
C GLU A 39 -1.11 -14.33 -4.34
N ILE A 40 -0.16 -13.94 -3.49
CA ILE A 40 -0.01 -12.58 -2.98
C ILE A 40 1.37 -12.09 -3.36
N ARG A 41 1.45 -10.99 -4.10
CA ARG A 41 2.71 -10.35 -4.52
C ARG A 41 3.02 -9.17 -3.62
N ILE A 42 4.17 -9.21 -2.97
CA ILE A 42 4.73 -8.13 -2.17
C ILE A 42 5.72 -7.36 -3.04
N PHE A 43 5.37 -6.12 -3.40
CA PHE A 43 6.22 -5.25 -4.21
C PHE A 43 6.77 -4.11 -3.34
N SER A 44 8.08 -4.03 -3.21
CA SER A 44 8.76 -2.95 -2.49
C SER A 44 10.22 -2.80 -2.92
N ARG A 45 10.83 -1.65 -2.55
CA ARG A 45 12.25 -1.38 -2.83
C ARG A 45 13.19 -2.03 -1.81
N ASP A 46 12.67 -2.38 -0.64
CA ASP A 46 13.46 -2.78 0.52
C ASP A 46 13.64 -4.29 0.54
N GLU A 47 14.77 -4.74 0.00
CA GLU A 47 15.18 -6.14 -0.06
C GLU A 47 15.23 -6.78 1.34
N LYS A 48 15.84 -6.06 2.31
CA LYS A 48 16.00 -6.57 3.68
C LYS A 48 14.65 -6.88 4.33
N LYS A 49 13.68 -5.98 4.21
CA LYS A 49 12.34 -6.21 4.75
C LYS A 49 11.60 -7.32 4.03
N GLN A 50 11.81 -7.50 2.74
CA GLN A 50 11.25 -8.65 1.99
C GLN A 50 11.85 -9.96 2.48
N ASP A 51 13.14 -9.99 2.72
CA ASP A 51 13.83 -11.17 3.22
C ASP A 51 13.39 -11.53 4.64
N ASP A 52 13.33 -10.55 5.55
CA ASP A 52 12.80 -10.74 6.90
C ASP A 52 11.35 -11.27 6.87
N MET A 53 10.51 -10.70 6.00
CA MET A 53 9.13 -11.15 5.83
C MET A 53 9.07 -12.59 5.31
N ARG A 54 9.93 -12.97 4.37
CA ARG A 54 10.02 -14.33 3.83
C ARG A 54 10.37 -15.33 4.93
N HIS A 55 11.42 -15.05 5.72
CA HIS A 55 11.84 -15.90 6.83
C HIS A 55 10.75 -16.04 7.88
N HIS A 56 10.11 -14.91 8.23
CA HIS A 56 8.99 -14.93 9.18
C HIS A 56 7.83 -15.80 8.68
N LEU A 57 7.45 -15.68 7.41
CA LEU A 57 6.37 -16.48 6.83
C LEU A 57 6.72 -17.98 6.80
N GLN A 58 7.94 -18.33 6.45
CA GLN A 58 8.40 -19.72 6.43
C GLN A 58 8.40 -20.33 7.83
N ALA A 59 8.76 -19.55 8.86
CA ALA A 59 8.79 -20.03 10.24
C ALA A 59 7.39 -20.12 10.87
N GLN A 60 6.49 -19.16 10.60
CA GLN A 60 5.20 -19.05 11.29
C GLN A 60 4.03 -19.63 10.49
N TYR A 61 4.14 -19.70 9.17
CA TYR A 61 3.06 -20.09 8.25
C TYR A 61 3.58 -20.97 7.09
N PRO A 62 4.34 -22.06 7.37
CA PRO A 62 5.01 -22.85 6.33
C PRO A 62 4.03 -23.42 5.30
N GLU A 63 2.81 -23.76 5.72
CA GLU A 63 1.77 -24.35 4.88
C GLU A 63 1.23 -23.43 3.78
N VAL A 64 1.34 -22.10 3.99
CA VAL A 64 0.82 -21.10 3.06
C VAL A 64 1.88 -20.11 2.57
N ALA A 65 3.09 -20.18 3.09
CA ALA A 65 4.18 -19.27 2.72
C ALA A 65 4.49 -19.28 1.21
N SER A 66 4.29 -20.42 0.53
CA SER A 66 4.51 -20.56 -0.91
C SER A 66 3.59 -19.69 -1.78
N LYS A 67 2.44 -19.26 -1.24
CA LYS A 67 1.53 -18.33 -1.93
C LYS A 67 2.10 -16.91 -2.06
N VAL A 68 3.08 -16.53 -1.22
CA VAL A 68 3.64 -15.18 -1.20
C VAL A 68 4.85 -15.11 -2.13
N LYS A 69 4.79 -14.16 -3.07
CA LYS A 69 5.89 -13.88 -4.00
C LYS A 69 6.42 -12.48 -3.76
N PHE A 70 7.72 -12.34 -3.80
CA PHE A 70 8.42 -11.09 -3.51
C PHE A 70 9.00 -10.51 -4.79
N TYR A 71 8.67 -9.24 -5.03
CA TYR A 71 9.14 -8.48 -6.17
C TYR A 71 9.87 -7.23 -5.67
N ILE A 72 11.17 -7.17 -5.93
CA ILE A 72 11.97 -5.97 -5.67
C ILE A 72 11.73 -5.00 -6.82
N GLY A 73 11.29 -3.78 -6.51
CA GLY A 73 11.04 -2.78 -7.53
C GLY A 73 10.58 -1.44 -6.97
N ASN A 74 10.58 -0.44 -7.83
CA ASN A 74 10.21 0.93 -7.50
C ASN A 74 8.98 1.34 -8.32
N VAL A 75 7.92 1.82 -7.65
CA VAL A 75 6.71 2.32 -8.34
C VAL A 75 6.98 3.48 -9.30
N ARG A 76 8.10 4.21 -9.10
CA ARG A 76 8.54 5.27 -10.02
C ARG A 76 8.95 4.76 -11.40
N GLU A 77 9.24 3.48 -11.50
CA GLU A 77 9.72 2.81 -12.71
C GLU A 77 8.61 1.91 -13.27
N LYS A 78 7.93 2.39 -14.30
CA LYS A 78 6.79 1.66 -14.89
C LYS A 78 7.15 0.23 -15.28
N GLN A 79 8.32 0.02 -15.89
CA GLN A 79 8.77 -1.30 -16.31
C GLN A 79 8.86 -2.29 -15.13
N SER A 80 9.35 -1.82 -13.97
CA SER A 80 9.41 -2.63 -12.74
C SER A 80 8.02 -3.02 -12.25
N VAL A 81 7.05 -2.09 -12.34
CA VAL A 81 5.64 -2.34 -12.00
C VAL A 81 5.01 -3.34 -12.98
N ASP A 82 5.24 -3.19 -14.29
CA ASP A 82 4.70 -4.07 -15.33
C ASP A 82 5.09 -5.54 -15.13
N ILE A 83 6.34 -5.79 -14.73
CA ILE A 83 6.81 -7.15 -14.43
C ILE A 83 5.99 -7.77 -13.30
N ALA A 84 5.73 -7.01 -12.23
CA ALA A 84 4.97 -7.50 -11.09
C ALA A 84 3.45 -7.58 -11.36
N MET A 85 2.95 -6.85 -12.37
CA MET A 85 1.51 -6.73 -12.68
C MET A 85 0.97 -7.88 -13.54
N ARG A 86 1.81 -8.65 -14.20
CA ARG A 86 1.39 -9.71 -15.13
C ARG A 86 0.47 -10.73 -14.46
N GLY A 87 -0.76 -10.85 -14.96
CA GLY A 87 -1.77 -11.79 -14.46
C GLY A 87 -2.39 -11.44 -13.10
N VAL A 88 -2.16 -10.22 -12.59
CA VAL A 88 -2.76 -9.73 -11.35
C VAL A 88 -4.24 -9.44 -11.55
N ASP A 89 -5.07 -9.88 -10.59
CA ASP A 89 -6.50 -9.58 -10.58
C ASP A 89 -6.84 -8.34 -9.74
N TYR A 90 -6.14 -8.15 -8.62
CA TYR A 90 -6.41 -7.09 -7.64
C TYR A 90 -5.14 -6.39 -7.19
N VAL A 91 -5.23 -5.08 -6.96
CA VAL A 91 -4.10 -4.26 -6.49
C VAL A 91 -4.48 -3.43 -5.27
N PHE A 92 -3.66 -3.50 -4.22
CA PHE A 92 -3.58 -2.46 -3.19
C PHE A 92 -2.35 -1.59 -3.46
N SER A 93 -2.57 -0.35 -3.88
CA SER A 93 -1.52 0.62 -4.12
C SER A 93 -1.23 1.40 -2.83
N ALA A 94 -0.24 0.90 -2.06
CA ALA A 94 0.10 1.44 -0.73
C ALA A 94 1.53 2.00 -0.65
N ALA A 95 2.32 1.94 -1.73
CA ALA A 95 3.64 2.54 -1.78
C ALA A 95 3.54 4.07 -1.71
N ALA A 96 4.14 4.68 -0.70
CA ALA A 96 4.09 6.13 -0.51
C ALA A 96 5.24 6.65 0.36
N LEU A 97 5.58 7.92 0.19
CA LEU A 97 6.22 8.73 1.21
C LEU A 97 5.13 9.38 2.06
N LYS A 98 5.18 9.17 3.39
CA LYS A 98 4.10 9.55 4.32
C LYS A 98 4.55 10.38 5.52
N GLN A 99 5.84 10.54 5.73
CA GLN A 99 6.38 11.34 6.82
C GLN A 99 6.36 12.82 6.43
N VAL A 100 5.64 13.64 7.19
CA VAL A 100 5.46 15.07 6.88
C VAL A 100 6.82 15.78 6.79
N PRO A 101 7.74 15.67 7.78
CA PRO A 101 9.03 16.37 7.69
C PRO A 101 9.84 15.99 6.45
N SER A 102 9.86 14.70 6.12
CA SER A 102 10.60 14.21 4.93
C SER A 102 9.98 14.71 3.62
N CYS A 103 8.66 14.78 3.54
CA CYS A 103 7.97 15.28 2.36
C CYS A 103 8.15 16.80 2.20
N GLU A 104 8.15 17.57 3.30
CA GLU A 104 8.46 19.00 3.27
C GLU A 104 9.88 19.27 2.80
N PHE A 105 10.84 18.49 3.28
CA PHE A 105 12.24 18.67 2.90
C PHE A 105 12.52 18.19 1.46
N PHE A 106 11.82 17.13 1.01
CA PHE A 106 11.99 16.54 -0.32
C PHE A 106 10.64 16.45 -1.08
N PRO A 107 9.99 17.57 -1.44
CA PRO A 107 8.65 17.54 -2.03
C PRO A 107 8.61 16.84 -3.40
N MET A 108 9.69 16.92 -4.19
CA MET A 108 9.79 16.20 -5.46
C MET A 108 9.84 14.69 -5.26
N GLU A 109 10.51 14.20 -4.22
CA GLU A 109 10.53 12.77 -3.87
C GLU A 109 9.14 12.28 -3.48
N ALA A 110 8.37 13.10 -2.73
CA ALA A 110 6.97 12.82 -2.42
C ALA A 110 6.12 12.78 -3.69
N THR A 111 6.27 13.76 -4.58
CA THR A 111 5.56 13.81 -5.87
C THR A 111 5.88 12.59 -6.75
N MET A 112 7.15 12.27 -6.92
CA MET A 112 7.59 11.14 -7.73
C MET A 112 7.07 9.79 -7.19
N THR A 113 6.97 9.62 -5.87
CA THR A 113 6.46 8.37 -5.29
C THR A 113 4.93 8.35 -5.24
N ASN A 114 4.33 9.40 -4.68
CA ASN A 114 2.90 9.40 -4.40
C ASN A 114 2.07 9.65 -5.67
N VAL A 115 2.52 10.53 -6.56
CA VAL A 115 1.77 10.91 -7.76
C VAL A 115 2.21 10.07 -8.96
N VAL A 116 3.46 10.20 -9.38
CA VAL A 116 3.97 9.50 -10.57
C VAL A 116 3.98 7.99 -10.35
N GLY A 117 4.42 7.54 -9.17
CA GLY A 117 4.41 6.12 -8.81
C GLY A 117 3.01 5.52 -8.84
N THR A 118 2.01 6.22 -8.29
CA THR A 118 0.62 5.76 -8.37
C THR A 118 0.12 5.76 -9.82
N ASN A 119 0.41 6.80 -10.61
CA ASN A 119 0.05 6.81 -12.04
C ASN A 119 0.64 5.61 -12.80
N ASN A 120 1.89 5.25 -12.55
CA ASN A 120 2.51 4.06 -13.16
C ASN A 120 1.78 2.77 -12.77
N VAL A 121 1.39 2.62 -11.49
CA VAL A 121 0.61 1.48 -11.02
C VAL A 121 -0.75 1.41 -11.73
N LEU A 122 -1.44 2.55 -11.87
CA LEU A 122 -2.74 2.62 -12.54
C LEU A 122 -2.63 2.29 -14.03
N LEU A 123 -1.66 2.87 -14.73
CA LEU A 123 -1.43 2.57 -16.15
C LEU A 123 -1.12 1.08 -16.36
N SER A 124 -0.21 0.54 -15.56
CA SER A 124 0.13 -0.89 -15.62
C SER A 124 -1.08 -1.78 -15.31
N ALA A 125 -1.90 -1.43 -14.31
CA ALA A 125 -3.09 -2.18 -13.96
C ALA A 125 -4.12 -2.19 -15.12
N ILE A 126 -4.33 -1.06 -15.78
CA ILE A 126 -5.22 -0.93 -16.94
C ILE A 126 -4.70 -1.78 -18.11
N GLU A 127 -3.43 -1.65 -18.45
CA GLU A 127 -2.78 -2.40 -19.53
C GLU A 127 -2.84 -3.92 -19.34
N HIS A 128 -2.79 -4.39 -18.08
CA HIS A 128 -2.83 -5.81 -17.74
C HIS A 128 -4.23 -6.33 -17.38
N GLY A 129 -5.28 -5.51 -17.51
CA GLY A 129 -6.66 -5.92 -17.27
C GLY A 129 -6.97 -6.26 -15.80
N VAL A 130 -6.30 -5.60 -14.85
CA VAL A 130 -6.59 -5.75 -13.42
C VAL A 130 -8.04 -5.35 -13.13
N LYS A 131 -8.76 -6.16 -12.36
CA LYS A 131 -10.18 -5.93 -12.07
C LYS A 131 -10.40 -4.73 -11.16
N ASN A 132 -9.67 -4.67 -10.05
CA ASN A 132 -9.84 -3.59 -9.07
C ASN A 132 -8.49 -3.09 -8.57
N VAL A 133 -8.35 -1.78 -8.53
CA VAL A 133 -7.22 -1.08 -7.92
C VAL A 133 -7.73 -0.20 -6.78
N VAL A 134 -7.27 -0.46 -5.57
CA VAL A 134 -7.52 0.37 -4.39
C VAL A 134 -6.29 1.20 -4.10
N VAL A 135 -6.39 2.52 -4.26
CA VAL A 135 -5.33 3.48 -3.97
C VAL A 135 -5.49 3.99 -2.55
N LEU A 136 -4.46 3.79 -1.72
CA LEU A 136 -4.49 4.22 -0.34
C LEU A 136 -4.17 5.71 -0.21
N SER A 137 -5.10 6.46 0.37
CA SER A 137 -4.95 7.87 0.68
C SER A 137 -5.05 8.14 2.19
N THR A 138 -5.31 9.35 2.58
CA THR A 138 -5.32 9.82 3.98
C THR A 138 -6.34 10.94 4.15
N ASP A 139 -6.82 11.13 5.38
CA ASP A 139 -7.61 12.30 5.79
C ASP A 139 -6.92 13.62 5.49
N LYS A 140 -5.57 13.64 5.57
CA LYS A 140 -4.74 14.83 5.28
C LYS A 140 -4.76 15.27 3.82
N ALA A 141 -5.33 14.47 2.93
CA ALA A 141 -5.60 14.86 1.53
C ALA A 141 -6.87 15.69 1.36
N ALA A 142 -7.75 15.73 2.37
CA ALA A 142 -9.01 16.50 2.31
C ALA A 142 -8.78 18.01 2.40
N TYR A 143 -7.93 18.43 3.35
CA TYR A 143 -7.48 19.83 3.52
C TYR A 143 -5.95 19.85 3.61
N PRO A 144 -5.25 19.74 2.47
CA PRO A 144 -3.81 19.55 2.46
C PRO A 144 -3.07 20.84 2.82
N ILE A 145 -2.39 20.84 3.96
CA ILE A 145 -1.61 21.98 4.46
C ILE A 145 -0.09 21.75 4.37
N ASN A 146 0.33 20.58 3.91
CA ASN A 146 1.75 20.20 3.81
C ASN A 146 2.02 19.38 2.55
N ALA A 147 3.29 19.27 2.16
CA ALA A 147 3.71 18.57 0.93
C ALA A 147 3.22 17.11 0.87
N MET A 148 3.18 16.41 2.00
CA MET A 148 2.63 15.04 2.04
C MET A 148 1.14 15.05 1.70
N GLY A 149 0.32 15.87 2.36
CA GLY A 149 -1.11 16.00 2.08
C GLY A 149 -1.39 16.47 0.66
N ILE A 150 -0.65 17.49 0.17
CA ILE A 150 -0.76 18.01 -1.20
C ILE A 150 -0.47 16.91 -2.23
N SER A 151 0.63 16.17 -2.07
CA SER A 151 0.97 15.07 -2.98
C SER A 151 -0.08 13.95 -2.98
N LYS A 152 -0.67 13.65 -1.82
CA LYS A 152 -1.76 12.68 -1.70
C LYS A 152 -3.06 13.18 -2.33
N ALA A 153 -3.42 14.46 -2.15
CA ALA A 153 -4.57 15.06 -2.81
C ALA A 153 -4.42 15.03 -4.33
N LEU A 154 -3.24 15.36 -4.85
CA LEU A 154 -2.96 15.28 -6.29
C LEU A 154 -3.01 13.82 -6.80
N MET A 155 -2.47 12.88 -6.04
CA MET A 155 -2.58 11.44 -6.33
C MET A 155 -4.04 11.00 -6.47
N GLU A 156 -4.95 11.43 -5.58
CA GLU A 156 -6.38 11.13 -5.69
C GLU A 156 -6.98 11.71 -6.97
N LYS A 157 -6.61 12.95 -7.33
CA LYS A 157 -7.07 13.57 -8.58
C LYS A 157 -6.63 12.76 -9.80
N VAL A 158 -5.39 12.27 -9.82
CA VAL A 158 -4.88 11.39 -10.88
C VAL A 158 -5.67 10.09 -10.94
N ALA A 159 -5.91 9.45 -9.80
CA ALA A 159 -6.68 8.20 -9.75
C ALA A 159 -8.12 8.37 -10.23
N ILE A 160 -8.79 9.45 -9.81
CA ILE A 160 -10.14 9.79 -10.24
C ILE A 160 -10.17 10.09 -11.75
N ALA A 161 -9.20 10.85 -12.27
CA ALA A 161 -9.10 11.15 -13.70
C ALA A 161 -8.95 9.86 -14.51
N LYS A 162 -8.07 8.94 -14.10
CA LYS A 162 -7.90 7.63 -14.76
C LYS A 162 -9.18 6.80 -14.74
N GLY A 163 -9.91 6.79 -13.62
CA GLY A 163 -11.21 6.11 -13.55
C GLY A 163 -12.26 6.71 -14.52
N ARG A 164 -12.25 8.04 -14.70
CA ARG A 164 -13.13 8.71 -15.68
C ARG A 164 -12.75 8.42 -17.12
N GLU A 165 -11.44 8.42 -17.44
CA GLU A 165 -10.92 8.10 -18.76
C GLU A 165 -11.34 6.69 -19.24
N LEU A 166 -11.46 5.75 -18.32
CA LEU A 166 -11.88 4.38 -18.62
C LEU A 166 -13.35 4.27 -19.02
N GLY A 167 -14.21 5.17 -18.52
CA GLY A 167 -15.65 5.16 -18.80
C GLY A 167 -16.42 4.02 -18.13
N SER A 168 -17.72 3.97 -18.42
CA SER A 168 -18.62 2.93 -17.94
C SER A 168 -18.39 1.63 -18.71
N GLY A 169 -18.29 0.50 -17.97
CA GLY A 169 -18.07 -0.82 -18.56
C GLY A 169 -16.61 -1.22 -18.75
N ALA A 170 -15.67 -0.42 -18.23
CA ALA A 170 -14.26 -0.78 -18.22
C ALA A 170 -14.00 -2.05 -17.40
N ALA A 171 -13.00 -2.84 -17.84
CA ALA A 171 -12.58 -4.05 -17.14
C ALA A 171 -11.93 -3.73 -15.77
N THR A 172 -11.36 -2.53 -15.60
CA THR A 172 -10.66 -2.09 -14.41
C THR A 172 -11.47 -1.04 -13.65
N THR A 173 -11.72 -1.30 -12.36
CA THR A 173 -12.31 -0.32 -11.43
C THR A 173 -11.20 0.27 -10.56
N ILE A 174 -11.17 1.60 -10.47
CA ILE A 174 -10.20 2.34 -9.64
C ILE A 174 -10.96 3.06 -8.53
N CYS A 175 -10.52 2.89 -7.29
CA CYS A 175 -11.05 3.63 -6.15
C CYS A 175 -9.94 4.10 -5.22
N CYS A 176 -10.21 5.17 -4.47
CA CYS A 176 -9.34 5.67 -3.41
C CYS A 176 -10.00 5.44 -2.06
N THR A 177 -9.19 5.11 -1.05
CA THR A 177 -9.63 5.03 0.34
C THR A 177 -8.88 6.04 1.18
N ARG A 178 -9.60 6.84 1.97
CA ARG A 178 -9.02 7.73 2.98
C ARG A 178 -9.14 7.08 4.36
N TYR A 179 -8.11 7.15 5.15
CA TYR A 179 -8.14 6.78 6.56
C TYR A 179 -7.35 7.79 7.38
N GLY A 180 -7.69 7.91 8.65
CA GLY A 180 -7.01 8.79 9.60
C GLY A 180 -5.70 8.19 10.11
N ASN A 181 -5.32 8.56 11.33
CA ASN A 181 -4.14 8.01 11.97
C ASN A 181 -4.34 6.52 12.29
N VAL A 182 -3.46 5.68 11.77
CA VAL A 182 -3.49 4.24 12.04
C VAL A 182 -2.76 3.98 13.34
N MET A 183 -3.51 3.52 14.34
CA MET A 183 -2.97 3.22 15.68
C MET A 183 -1.83 2.21 15.59
N CYS A 184 -0.79 2.42 16.39
CA CYS A 184 0.38 1.55 16.49
C CYS A 184 1.10 1.27 15.15
N SER A 185 0.87 2.09 14.10
CA SER A 185 1.63 1.97 12.86
C SER A 185 3.06 2.49 13.05
N ARG A 186 3.99 1.97 12.26
CA ARG A 186 5.40 2.38 12.31
C ARG A 186 5.53 3.90 12.13
N GLY A 187 6.25 4.54 13.07
CA GLY A 187 6.45 6.00 13.10
C GLY A 187 5.21 6.77 13.52
N SER A 188 4.22 6.13 14.17
CA SER A 188 3.08 6.79 14.79
C SER A 188 3.37 7.13 16.27
N VAL A 189 2.54 7.98 16.85
CA VAL A 189 2.74 8.54 18.18
C VAL A 189 2.70 7.49 19.29
N ILE A 190 1.83 6.47 19.19
CA ILE A 190 1.69 5.47 20.26
C ILE A 190 2.98 4.65 20.47
N PRO A 191 3.60 4.05 19.44
CA PRO A 191 4.90 3.41 19.61
C PRO A 191 5.99 4.34 20.17
N LEU A 192 5.99 5.61 19.75
CA LEU A 192 6.93 6.59 20.29
C LEU A 192 6.72 6.80 21.80
N TRP A 193 5.48 6.95 22.25
CA TRP A 193 5.18 7.13 23.67
C TRP A 193 5.53 5.87 24.49
N VAL A 194 5.26 4.68 23.97
CA VAL A 194 5.65 3.42 24.63
C VAL A 194 7.18 3.39 24.80
N GLU A 195 7.93 3.68 23.75
CA GLU A 195 9.39 3.74 23.80
C GLU A 195 9.89 4.79 24.81
N GLN A 196 9.29 5.98 24.84
CA GLN A 196 9.63 7.02 25.80
C GLN A 196 9.35 6.58 27.25
N MET A 197 8.21 5.94 27.51
CA MET A 197 7.88 5.40 28.84
C MET A 197 8.84 4.30 29.25
N GLU A 198 9.18 3.36 28.37
CA GLU A 198 10.15 2.29 28.66
C GLU A 198 11.56 2.83 28.96
N GLN A 199 11.91 3.97 28.35
CA GLN A 199 13.19 4.66 28.59
C GLN A 199 13.15 5.64 29.80
N GLY A 200 12.02 5.75 30.49
CA GLY A 200 11.84 6.72 31.57
C GLY A 200 11.87 8.19 31.11
N LYS A 201 11.61 8.46 29.83
CA LYS A 201 11.59 9.81 29.25
C LYS A 201 10.19 10.43 29.33
N PRO A 202 10.10 11.76 29.39
CA PRO A 202 8.80 12.45 29.27
C PRO A 202 8.10 12.13 27.94
N ILE A 203 6.78 11.98 27.99
CA ILE A 203 5.95 11.82 26.79
C ILE A 203 5.94 13.15 26.03
N THR A 204 6.23 13.09 24.72
CA THR A 204 6.19 14.27 23.84
C THR A 204 4.76 14.55 23.40
N ILE A 205 4.27 15.75 23.67
CA ILE A 205 2.97 16.27 23.22
C ILE A 205 3.25 17.38 22.20
N THR A 206 2.62 17.28 21.03
CA THR A 206 2.86 18.24 19.94
C THR A 206 2.07 19.54 20.14
N ASP A 207 0.86 19.42 20.66
CA ASP A 207 -0.03 20.54 20.98
C ASP A 207 -0.89 20.10 22.18
N PRO A 208 -0.79 20.79 23.36
CA PRO A 208 -1.51 20.40 24.57
C PRO A 208 -2.99 20.77 24.52
#